data_e0858bdb3fba133ebf709a5b1d394d61
#
_entry.id   e0858bdb3fba133ebf709a5b1d394d61
#
_cell.length_a   1.000
_cell.length_b   1.000
_cell.length_c   1.000
_cell.angle_alpha   90.00
_cell.angle_beta   90.00
_cell.angle_gamma   90.00
#
_symmetry.space_group_name_H-M   'P 1'
#
loop_
_entity.id
_entity.type
_entity.pdbx_description
1 polymer ?
#
loop_
_entity_poly.entity_id
_entity_poly.type
_entity_poly.pdbx_seq_one_letter_code
_entity_poly.pdbx_strand_id
1 'polypeptide(L)'
;MKIRTGFVSNSSSSSFVLRGFLIDKDKHTLESLLQLMNIMPDEDEIQETLKKFNYFTREDIIKDIFYDKIYDYFDDMGLFFGTNTEDGCPDEDVYMIGEMLYDSYYNDTCDTQIIDGKISNAKLQVIQDKLGLEDSDVKIVCGERCC
;
A
#
# COMPACT_ATOMS: atom_id res chain seq x y z
N MET A 1 -23.41 21.41 -3.89
CA MET A 1 -23.55 20.99 -4.20
C MET A 1 -23.47 20.61 -4.27
N LYS A 2 -23.38 20.27 -4.27
CA LYS A 2 -23.51 19.75 -4.52
C LYS A 2 -23.24 19.39 -5.00
N ILE A 3 -23.10 19.16 -5.27
CA ILE A 3 -23.01 18.77 -5.87
C ILE A 3 -22.73 18.31 -5.94
N ARG A 4 -22.75 18.28 -5.91
CA ARG A 4 -22.66 17.58 -5.95
C ARG A 4 -23.14 17.02 -6.13
N THR A 5 -23.50 16.96 -6.45
CA THR A 5 -23.99 16.19 -6.65
C THR A 5 -23.85 15.31 -7.00
N GLY A 6 -24.09 15.17 -7.32
CA GLY A 6 -23.94 13.95 -7.72
C GLY A 6 -22.77 13.17 -7.85
N PHE A 7 -21.90 13.49 -7.87
CA PHE A 7 -20.96 12.64 -8.03
C PHE A 7 -20.67 11.92 -6.96
N VAL A 8 -20.75 12.41 -6.39
CA VAL A 8 -20.68 11.80 -5.59
C VAL A 8 -21.28 10.65 -5.29
N SER A 9 -22.18 10.51 -5.71
CA SER A 9 -22.79 9.27 -5.60
C SER A 9 -21.95 8.12 -5.99
N ASN A 10 -20.85 8.40 -6.54
CA ASN A 10 -19.97 7.34 -6.87
C ASN A 10 -19.28 6.81 -5.65
N SER A 11 -19.81 5.72 -5.16
CA SER A 11 -19.30 5.05 -3.99
C SER A 11 -18.00 4.28 -4.23
N SER A 12 -17.49 4.27 -5.45
CA SER A 12 -16.30 3.49 -5.77
C SER A 12 -14.98 4.19 -5.44
N SER A 13 -15.05 5.41 -4.93
CA SER A 13 -13.83 6.13 -4.52
C SER A 13 -13.92 6.62 -3.09
N SER A 14 -12.80 6.76 -2.45
CA SER A 14 -12.69 7.32 -1.11
C SER A 14 -11.52 8.28 -1.03
N SER A 15 -11.69 9.33 -0.22
CA SER A 15 -10.61 10.26 0.08
C SER A 15 -9.78 9.73 1.24
N PHE A 16 -8.49 9.99 1.21
CA PHE A 16 -7.59 9.53 2.26
C PHE A 16 -6.50 10.55 2.55
N VAL A 17 -5.90 10.42 3.74
CA VAL A 17 -4.66 11.08 4.13
C VAL A 17 -3.74 10.01 4.69
N LEU A 18 -2.54 9.92 4.14
CA LEU A 18 -1.54 8.93 4.52
C LEU A 18 -0.23 9.61 4.87
N ARG A 19 0.43 9.12 5.90
CA ARG A 19 1.78 9.52 6.25
C ARG A 19 2.72 8.37 5.98
N GLY A 20 3.69 8.56 5.10
CA GLY A 20 4.61 7.48 4.76
C GLY A 20 5.56 7.82 3.64
N PHE A 21 5.79 6.85 2.77
CA PHE A 21 6.83 6.91 1.75
C PHE A 21 6.27 6.63 0.38
N LEU A 22 6.83 7.32 -0.60
CA LEU A 22 6.65 7.00 -2.02
C LEU A 22 7.93 6.35 -2.49
N ILE A 23 7.84 5.10 -2.92
CA ILE A 23 8.99 4.28 -3.29
C ILE A 23 9.00 4.12 -4.81
N ASP A 24 10.07 4.56 -5.43
CA ASP A 24 10.27 4.47 -6.87
C ASP A 24 10.39 2.99 -7.28
N LYS A 25 9.53 2.56 -8.20
CA LYS A 25 9.53 1.19 -8.71
C LYS A 25 10.81 0.83 -9.48
N ASP A 26 11.49 1.83 -10.03
CA ASP A 26 12.77 1.61 -10.70
C ASP A 26 13.89 1.28 -9.71
N LYS A 27 13.79 1.80 -8.49
CA LYS A 27 14.78 1.54 -7.45
C LYS A 27 14.49 0.28 -6.65
N HIS A 28 13.22 -0.04 -6.47
CA HIS A 28 12.76 -1.18 -5.68
C HIS A 28 11.70 -1.94 -6.45
N THR A 29 12.06 -3.10 -6.96
CA THR A 29 11.09 -4.02 -7.55
C THR A 29 10.29 -4.70 -6.44
N LEU A 30 9.17 -5.31 -6.79
CA LEU A 30 8.38 -6.07 -5.84
C LEU A 30 9.21 -7.18 -5.19
N GLU A 31 10.02 -7.88 -5.98
CA GLU A 31 10.92 -8.92 -5.47
C GLU A 31 11.93 -8.36 -4.47
N SER A 32 12.53 -7.19 -4.77
CA SER A 32 13.48 -6.59 -3.86
C SER A 32 12.84 -6.17 -2.54
N LEU A 33 11.59 -5.70 -2.57
CA LEU A 33 10.85 -5.40 -1.34
C LEU A 33 10.60 -6.65 -0.51
N LEU A 34 10.22 -7.75 -1.15
CA LEU A 34 10.03 -9.03 -0.45
C LEU A 34 11.32 -9.52 0.20
N GLN A 35 12.44 -9.36 -0.47
CA GLN A 35 13.75 -9.70 0.09
C GLN A 35 14.11 -8.83 1.29
N LEU A 36 13.90 -7.53 1.18
CA LEU A 36 14.18 -6.60 2.27
C LEU A 36 13.31 -6.87 3.51
N MET A 37 12.06 -7.27 3.29
CA MET A 37 11.13 -7.60 4.37
C MET A 37 11.30 -9.04 4.87
N ASN A 38 12.14 -9.83 4.21
CA ASN A 38 12.40 -11.23 4.54
C ASN A 38 11.13 -12.11 4.49
N ILE A 39 10.36 -11.93 3.43
CA ILE A 39 9.08 -12.65 3.23
C ILE A 39 8.98 -13.31 1.86
N MET A 40 10.10 -13.61 1.22
CA MET A 40 10.09 -14.33 -0.06
C MET A 40 9.42 -15.70 0.10
N PRO A 41 8.50 -16.08 -0.81
CA PRO A 41 7.91 -17.40 -0.79
C PRO A 41 8.98 -18.45 -1.13
N ASP A 42 8.82 -19.65 -0.56
CA ASP A 42 9.70 -20.76 -0.91
C ASP A 42 9.18 -21.49 -2.17
N GLU A 43 10.01 -22.36 -2.73
CA GLU A 43 9.66 -23.09 -3.96
C GLU A 43 8.49 -24.04 -3.73
N ASP A 44 8.36 -24.62 -2.55
CA ASP A 44 7.26 -25.54 -2.24
C ASP A 44 5.92 -24.81 -2.27
N GLU A 45 5.86 -23.61 -1.74
CA GLU A 45 4.67 -22.75 -1.76
C GLU A 45 4.28 -22.42 -3.21
N ILE A 46 5.25 -22.07 -4.04
CA ILE A 46 5.03 -21.78 -5.45
C ILE A 46 4.49 -23.02 -6.17
N GLN A 47 5.07 -24.19 -5.94
CA GLN A 47 4.65 -25.44 -6.56
C GLN A 47 3.24 -25.84 -6.17
N GLU A 48 2.87 -25.70 -4.91
CA GLU A 48 1.52 -25.97 -4.45
C GLU A 48 0.48 -25.10 -5.13
N THR A 49 0.78 -23.82 -5.27
CA THR A 49 -0.13 -22.87 -5.93
C THR A 49 -0.25 -23.18 -7.42
N LEU A 50 0.85 -23.56 -8.07
CA LEU A 50 0.84 -23.98 -9.47
C LEU A 50 -0.05 -25.21 -9.71
N LYS A 51 -0.08 -26.13 -8.77
CA LYS A 51 -0.94 -27.31 -8.87
C LYS A 51 -2.42 -26.95 -8.78
N LYS A 52 -2.76 -25.94 -7.98
CA LYS A 52 -4.16 -25.52 -7.82
C LYS A 52 -4.66 -24.71 -9.01
N PHE A 53 -3.79 -23.94 -9.64
CA PHE A 53 -4.15 -23.01 -10.71
C PHE A 53 -3.37 -23.31 -11.98
N ASN A 54 -3.53 -24.52 -12.49
CA ASN A 54 -2.74 -25.05 -13.62
C ASN A 54 -3.04 -24.37 -14.97
N TYR A 55 -4.06 -23.52 -15.04
CA TYR A 55 -4.40 -22.78 -16.25
C TYR A 55 -3.77 -21.38 -16.32
N PHE A 56 -3.04 -20.98 -15.28
CA PHE A 56 -2.25 -19.75 -15.29
C PHE A 56 -0.78 -20.04 -15.57
N THR A 57 -0.07 -19.07 -16.10
CA THR A 57 1.37 -19.20 -16.28
C THR A 57 2.09 -19.15 -14.94
N ARG A 58 3.29 -19.75 -14.88
CA ARG A 58 4.12 -19.68 -13.67
C ARG A 58 4.41 -18.24 -13.27
N GLU A 59 4.69 -17.38 -14.25
CA GLU A 59 4.99 -15.97 -13.99
C GLU A 59 3.83 -15.24 -13.35
N ASP A 60 2.61 -15.45 -13.82
CA ASP A 60 1.41 -14.83 -13.27
C ASP A 60 1.17 -15.28 -11.83
N ILE A 61 1.35 -16.56 -11.57
CA ILE A 61 1.17 -17.12 -10.22
C ILE A 61 2.21 -16.58 -9.26
N ILE A 62 3.46 -16.51 -9.67
CA ILE A 62 4.53 -15.93 -8.84
C ILE A 62 4.22 -14.48 -8.49
N LYS A 63 3.78 -13.70 -9.48
CA LYS A 63 3.42 -12.31 -9.27
C LYS A 63 2.29 -12.17 -8.25
N ASP A 64 1.26 -12.99 -8.36
CA ASP A 64 0.14 -12.98 -7.42
C ASP A 64 0.58 -13.36 -6.01
N ILE A 65 1.43 -14.36 -5.88
CA ILE A 65 1.99 -14.77 -4.58
C ILE A 65 2.80 -13.62 -3.97
N PHE A 66 3.60 -12.94 -4.77
CA PHE A 66 4.40 -11.80 -4.30
C PHE A 66 3.53 -10.67 -3.78
N TYR A 67 2.48 -10.31 -4.51
CA TYR A 67 1.53 -9.27 -4.06
C TYR A 67 0.82 -9.69 -2.78
N ASP A 68 0.34 -10.92 -2.70
CA ASP A 68 -0.33 -11.42 -1.50
C ASP A 68 0.59 -11.34 -0.28
N LYS A 69 1.84 -11.75 -0.44
CA LYS A 69 2.83 -11.69 0.64
C LYS A 69 3.08 -10.26 1.13
N ILE A 70 3.25 -9.33 0.21
CA ILE A 70 3.55 -7.95 0.57
C ILE A 70 2.34 -7.26 1.21
N TYR A 71 1.13 -7.51 0.69
CA TYR A 71 -0.10 -6.97 1.26
C TYR A 71 -0.32 -7.50 2.68
N ASP A 72 -0.18 -8.81 2.88
CA ASP A 72 -0.32 -9.44 4.19
C ASP A 72 0.69 -8.88 5.19
N TYR A 73 1.93 -8.69 4.75
CA TYR A 73 2.98 -8.16 5.60
C TYR A 73 2.63 -6.76 6.12
N PHE A 74 2.22 -5.86 5.24
CA PHE A 74 1.87 -4.50 5.64
C PHE A 74 0.56 -4.45 6.41
N ASP A 75 -0.41 -5.28 6.04
CA ASP A 75 -1.67 -5.37 6.76
C ASP A 75 -1.46 -5.83 8.21
N ASP A 76 -0.61 -6.82 8.42
CA ASP A 76 -0.25 -7.28 9.76
C ASP A 76 0.44 -6.20 10.59
N MET A 77 1.15 -5.29 9.95
CA MET A 77 1.74 -4.13 10.59
C MET A 77 0.76 -2.98 10.81
N GLY A 78 -0.45 -3.08 10.29
CA GLY A 78 -1.40 -1.98 10.31
C GLY A 78 -1.01 -0.83 9.38
N LEU A 79 -0.25 -1.12 8.33
CA LEU A 79 0.19 -0.14 7.34
C LEU A 79 -0.50 -0.37 6.00
N PHE A 80 -0.66 0.69 5.25
CA PHE A 80 -1.20 0.65 3.90
C PHE A 80 -0.09 0.44 2.89
N PHE A 81 -0.37 -0.37 1.87
CA PHE A 81 0.51 -0.56 0.71
C PHE A 81 -0.30 -0.37 -0.56
N GLY A 82 0.09 0.60 -1.38
CA GLY A 82 -0.52 0.88 -2.67
C GLY A 82 0.45 0.67 -3.81
N THR A 83 -0.04 0.19 -4.95
CA THR A 83 0.79 -0.18 -6.09
C THR A 83 0.50 0.61 -7.36
N ASN A 84 -0.59 1.34 -7.41
CA ASN A 84 -1.03 2.06 -8.61
C ASN A 84 -1.94 3.22 -8.26
N THR A 85 -2.38 3.97 -9.27
CA THR A 85 -3.24 5.13 -9.07
C THR A 85 -4.63 4.77 -8.55
N GLU A 86 -5.12 3.58 -8.81
CA GLU A 86 -6.40 3.12 -8.23
C GLU A 86 -6.30 2.93 -6.72
N ASP A 87 -5.13 2.53 -6.24
CA ASP A 87 -4.85 2.43 -4.80
C ASP A 87 -4.62 3.80 -4.15
N GLY A 88 -4.51 4.85 -4.94
CA GLY A 88 -4.28 6.21 -4.45
C GLY A 88 -2.86 6.72 -4.63
N CYS A 89 -1.99 5.95 -5.26
CA CYS A 89 -0.64 6.43 -5.55
C CYS A 89 -0.69 7.65 -6.48
N PRO A 90 0.20 8.63 -6.29
CA PRO A 90 0.20 9.83 -7.13
C PRO A 90 0.53 9.55 -8.60
N ASP A 91 1.23 8.47 -8.89
CA ASP A 91 1.47 7.99 -10.25
C ASP A 91 1.68 6.46 -10.27
N GLU A 92 1.80 5.89 -11.48
CA GLU A 92 1.95 4.44 -11.66
C GLU A 92 3.37 3.93 -11.38
N ASP A 93 4.34 4.82 -11.22
CA ASP A 93 5.75 4.46 -11.09
C ASP A 93 6.22 4.37 -9.64
N VAL A 94 5.31 4.54 -8.68
CA VAL A 94 5.65 4.47 -7.26
C VAL A 94 4.78 3.46 -6.52
N TYR A 95 5.37 2.87 -5.48
CA TYR A 95 4.63 2.22 -4.41
C TYR A 95 4.40 3.22 -3.29
N MET A 96 3.28 3.10 -2.61
CA MET A 96 2.94 3.97 -1.48
C MET A 96 2.82 3.12 -0.23
N ILE A 97 3.62 3.43 0.78
CA ILE A 97 3.65 2.68 2.04
C ILE A 97 3.48 3.67 3.18
N GLY A 98 2.55 3.42 4.08
CA GLY A 98 2.42 4.30 5.21
C GLY A 98 1.26 3.97 6.14
N GLU A 99 1.10 4.84 7.12
CA GLU A 99 -0.04 4.78 8.01
C GLU A 99 -1.18 5.63 7.48
N MET A 100 -2.36 5.05 7.46
CA MET A 100 -3.56 5.74 7.03
C MET A 100 -4.04 6.62 8.18
N LEU A 101 -3.92 7.93 8.03
CA LEU A 101 -4.37 8.89 9.04
C LEU A 101 -5.86 9.16 8.93
N TYR A 102 -6.39 9.12 7.72
CA TYR A 102 -7.80 9.29 7.45
C TYR A 102 -8.19 8.50 6.21
N ASP A 103 -9.35 7.87 6.26
CA ASP A 103 -9.91 7.17 5.11
C ASP A 103 -11.42 7.26 5.17
N SER A 104 -12.03 7.96 4.21
CA SER A 104 -13.47 8.16 4.17
C SER A 104 -14.26 6.86 3.95
N TYR A 105 -13.60 5.82 3.45
CA TYR A 105 -14.24 4.52 3.31
C TYR A 105 -14.59 3.88 4.66
N TYR A 106 -13.73 4.08 5.66
CA TYR A 106 -13.92 3.52 7.00
C TYR A 106 -14.49 4.51 8.00
N ASN A 107 -14.30 5.80 7.75
CA ASN A 107 -14.75 6.85 8.65
C ASN A 107 -15.60 7.87 7.90
N ASP A 108 -16.88 7.90 8.18
CA ASP A 108 -17.81 8.86 7.58
C ASP A 108 -17.59 10.30 8.08
N THR A 109 -16.88 10.45 9.18
CA THR A 109 -16.60 11.75 9.75
C THR A 109 -15.13 12.06 9.68
N CYS A 110 -14.84 13.29 9.28
CA CYS A 110 -13.49 13.80 9.30
C CYS A 110 -13.06 13.95 10.75
N ASP A 111 -12.24 13.05 11.22
CA ASP A 111 -11.76 13.11 12.58
C ASP A 111 -10.43 13.86 12.61
N THR A 112 -10.48 15.03 13.22
CA THR A 112 -9.31 15.90 13.30
C THR A 112 -8.20 15.40 14.23
N GLN A 113 -8.45 14.34 14.97
CA GLN A 113 -7.40 13.72 15.80
C GLN A 113 -6.25 13.18 14.98
N ILE A 114 -6.49 13.02 13.71
CA ILE A 114 -5.58 12.35 12.81
C ILE A 114 -4.38 13.22 12.43
N ILE A 115 -4.50 14.51 12.61
CA ILE A 115 -3.51 15.44 12.02
C ILE A 115 -2.58 15.99 13.10
N ASP A 116 -2.21 15.18 14.03
CA ASP A 116 -1.09 15.53 14.88
C ASP A 116 0.19 14.98 14.23
N GLY A 117 0.93 15.84 13.56
CA GLY A 117 2.16 15.45 12.87
C GLY A 117 3.24 14.88 13.77
N LYS A 118 2.93 14.61 15.02
CA LYS A 118 3.85 14.03 15.99
C LYS A 118 3.66 12.54 16.22
N ILE A 119 2.69 11.92 15.56
CA ILE A 119 2.49 10.48 15.74
C ILE A 119 3.63 9.75 15.08
N SER A 120 4.52 9.27 15.88
CA SER A 120 5.58 8.38 15.47
C SER A 120 5.04 6.97 15.52
N ASN A 121 4.76 6.38 14.38
CA ASN A 121 4.43 4.98 14.30
C ASN A 121 5.74 4.19 14.29
N ALA A 122 5.98 3.41 15.34
CA ALA A 122 7.19 2.60 15.45
C ALA A 122 7.33 1.61 14.29
N LYS A 123 6.21 1.14 13.74
CA LYS A 123 6.22 0.22 12.59
C LYS A 123 6.66 0.93 11.33
N LEU A 124 6.26 2.19 11.15
CA LEU A 124 6.72 2.99 10.02
C LEU A 124 8.24 3.23 10.10
N GLN A 125 8.77 3.39 11.31
CA GLN A 125 10.20 3.51 11.51
C GLN A 125 10.94 2.23 11.10
N VAL A 126 10.40 1.07 11.38
CA VAL A 126 10.97 -0.21 10.93
C VAL A 126 11.09 -0.25 9.41
N ILE A 127 10.05 0.17 8.71
CA ILE A 127 10.06 0.22 7.24
C ILE A 127 11.08 1.22 6.73
N GLN A 128 11.13 2.40 7.34
CA GLN A 128 12.12 3.42 7.01
C GLN A 128 13.55 2.88 7.09
N ASP A 129 13.86 2.18 8.17
CA ASP A 129 15.18 1.60 8.39
C ASP A 129 15.50 0.49 7.37
N LYS A 130 14.53 -0.38 7.09
CA LYS A 130 14.72 -1.46 6.12
C LYS A 130 14.95 -0.95 4.70
N LEU A 131 14.31 0.14 4.35
CA LEU A 131 14.43 0.74 3.01
C LEU A 131 15.59 1.75 2.92
N GLY A 132 16.27 2.03 4.03
CA GLY A 132 17.37 2.99 4.04
C GLY A 132 16.90 4.42 3.78
N LEU A 133 15.71 4.78 4.19
CA LEU A 133 15.13 6.10 3.98
C LEU A 133 15.43 7.02 5.17
N GLU A 134 15.39 8.33 4.88
CA GLU A 134 15.62 9.36 5.89
C GLU A 134 14.28 9.97 6.34
N ASP A 135 14.32 10.73 7.43
CA ASP A 135 13.12 11.43 7.92
C ASP A 135 12.56 12.41 6.89
N SER A 136 13.42 12.98 6.06
CA SER A 136 13.03 13.88 4.97
C SER A 136 12.24 13.16 3.85
N ASP A 137 12.31 11.83 3.78
CA ASP A 137 11.56 11.04 2.81
C ASP A 137 10.12 10.80 3.25
N VAL A 138 9.79 11.05 4.51
CA VAL A 138 8.44 10.91 5.03
C VAL A 138 7.56 12.02 4.46
N LYS A 139 6.43 11.63 3.90
CA LYS A 139 5.51 12.56 3.23
C LYS A 139 4.10 12.36 3.75
N ILE A 140 3.31 13.43 3.67
CA ILE A 140 1.85 13.36 3.82
C ILE A 140 1.26 13.32 2.42
N VAL A 141 0.53 12.28 2.11
CA VAL A 141 -0.12 12.10 0.82
C VAL A 141 -1.62 12.17 1.01
N CYS A 142 -2.25 13.07 0.29
CA CYS A 142 -3.71 13.21 0.28
C CYS A 142 -4.20 12.89 -1.12
N GLY A 143 -5.29 12.15 -1.21
CA GLY A 143 -5.83 11.81 -2.52
C GLY A 143 -7.10 11.00 -2.43
N GLU A 144 -7.42 10.38 -3.54
CA GLU A 144 -8.56 9.48 -3.65
C GLU A 144 -8.10 8.13 -4.18
N ARG A 145 -8.79 7.09 -3.75
CA ARG A 145 -8.57 5.73 -4.25
C ARG A 145 -9.89 5.10 -4.63
N CYS A 146 -9.84 4.20 -5.59
CA CYS A 146 -11.00 3.39 -5.97
C CYS A 146 -11.20 2.24 -4.97
N CYS A 147 -12.41 2.00 -4.63
CA CYS A 147 -12.76 0.92 -3.69
C CYS A 147 -13.30 -0.29 -4.42
#